data_57674272ba46ae16c7b7d57d93fe26ca
#
_entry.id   57674272ba46ae16c7b7d57d93fe26ca
#
_cell.length_a   1.000
_cell.length_b   1.000
_cell.length_c   1.000
_cell.angle_alpha   90.00
_cell.angle_beta   90.00
_cell.angle_gamma   90.00
#
_symmetry.space_group_name_H-M   'P 1'
#
loop_
_entity.id
_entity.type
_entity.pdbx_description
1 polymer ?
#
loop_
_entity_poly.entity_id
_entity_poly.type
_entity_poly.pdbx_seq_one_letter_code
_entity_poly.pdbx_strand_id
1 'polypeptide(L)'
;TYRGTPSDSWVKKFFKQQGIEFAHVGNTAHVPKKELRCHKIWPDFCRGTPMPLKQIKDFWQYMGSKVIVHGRGEETFDEWVDREYTLDYMIYHKYLKENAGKERDFALIRKKTDPDRLIYIRKILNKGYDDGEVRVKYANIHTVKGLTFDNVVVDLTATRQEDYFTQLRLKYVAYSRGKFDCWTIASQGKYTLGVR
;
A
#
# COMPACT_ATOMS: atom_id res chain seq x y z
N THR A 1 -7.33 4.57 -28.17
CA THR A 1 -7.91 4.31 -26.84
C THR A 1 -7.00 3.38 -26.07
N TYR A 2 -6.13 3.95 -25.22
CA TYR A 2 -5.26 3.20 -24.32
C TYR A 2 -6.12 2.51 -23.25
N ARG A 3 -6.57 1.30 -23.51
CA ARG A 3 -7.20 0.41 -22.56
C ARG A 3 -6.17 -0.59 -22.00
N GLY A 4 -5.10 -0.09 -21.41
CA GLY A 4 -4.23 -0.89 -20.60
C GLY A 4 -4.16 -0.26 -19.22
N THR A 5 -4.89 -0.77 -18.25
CA THR A 5 -4.54 -0.53 -16.85
C THR A 5 -3.11 -0.99 -16.69
N PRO A 6 -2.19 -0.15 -16.21
CA PRO A 6 -0.80 -0.56 -16.02
C PRO A 6 -0.67 -1.50 -14.81
N SER A 7 -1.46 -2.59 -14.79
CA SER A 7 -1.45 -3.57 -13.70
C SER A 7 -0.09 -4.27 -13.59
N ASP A 8 0.64 -4.34 -14.69
CA ASP A 8 1.86 -5.12 -14.80
C ASP A 8 3.08 -4.29 -15.23
N SER A 9 3.08 -2.97 -14.94
CA SER A 9 4.25 -2.17 -15.25
C SER A 9 5.44 -2.68 -14.44
N TRP A 10 6.61 -2.79 -15.08
CA TRP A 10 7.86 -3.16 -14.43
C TRP A 10 8.15 -2.27 -13.21
N VAL A 11 7.68 -1.02 -13.19
CA VAL A 11 7.80 -0.05 -12.09
C VAL A 11 7.09 -0.55 -10.84
N LYS A 12 5.84 -1.02 -10.95
CA LYS A 12 5.12 -1.61 -9.80
C LYS A 12 5.82 -2.86 -9.28
N LYS A 13 6.28 -3.70 -10.20
CA LYS A 13 7.04 -4.91 -9.83
C LYS A 13 8.32 -4.55 -9.11
N PHE A 14 9.05 -3.55 -9.60
CA PHE A 14 10.24 -3.02 -8.95
C PHE A 14 9.94 -2.48 -7.54
N PHE A 15 8.90 -1.64 -7.37
CA PHE A 15 8.53 -1.15 -6.04
C PHE A 15 8.20 -2.27 -5.07
N LYS A 16 7.45 -3.28 -5.52
CA LYS A 16 7.15 -4.47 -4.70
C LYS A 16 8.41 -5.25 -4.33
N GLN A 17 9.30 -5.47 -5.29
CA GLN A 17 10.57 -6.17 -5.05
C GLN A 17 11.46 -5.42 -4.07
N GLN A 18 11.48 -4.10 -4.15
CA GLN A 18 12.28 -3.24 -3.28
C GLN A 18 11.60 -2.92 -1.95
N GLY A 19 10.34 -3.32 -1.73
CA GLY A 19 9.59 -2.94 -0.52
C GLY A 19 9.37 -1.43 -0.41
N ILE A 20 9.18 -0.75 -1.53
CA ILE A 20 8.85 0.68 -1.58
C ILE A 20 7.34 0.82 -1.55
N GLU A 21 6.82 1.50 -0.52
CA GLU A 21 5.41 1.83 -0.47
C GLU A 21 5.05 2.86 -1.55
N PHE A 22 3.99 2.60 -2.29
CA PHE A 22 3.54 3.49 -3.35
C PHE A 22 2.00 3.57 -3.43
N ALA A 23 1.50 4.67 -4.00
CA ALA A 23 0.10 4.88 -4.31
C ALA A 23 -0.06 5.28 -5.78
N HIS A 24 -1.22 4.99 -6.37
CA HIS A 24 -1.60 5.63 -7.62
C HIS A 24 -2.11 7.04 -7.31
N VAL A 25 -1.75 8.04 -8.14
CA VAL A 25 -2.26 9.41 -8.00
C VAL A 25 -3.80 9.37 -8.06
N GLY A 26 -4.45 9.99 -7.09
CA GLY A 26 -5.91 9.97 -6.94
C GLY A 26 -6.49 8.74 -6.23
N ASN A 27 -5.65 7.78 -5.86
CA ASN A 27 -6.06 6.56 -5.16
C ASN A 27 -5.34 6.39 -3.83
N THR A 28 -5.85 5.44 -3.04
CA THR A 28 -5.21 5.01 -1.80
C THR A 28 -3.90 4.27 -2.08
N ALA A 29 -3.08 4.10 -1.05
CA ALA A 29 -1.88 3.28 -1.10
C ALA A 29 -2.15 1.88 -1.65
N HIS A 30 -1.16 1.28 -2.33
CA HIS A 30 -1.28 -0.09 -2.88
C HIS A 30 -1.53 -1.14 -1.78
N VAL A 31 -0.94 -0.94 -0.60
CA VAL A 31 -1.32 -1.63 0.64
C VAL A 31 -1.97 -0.61 1.56
N PRO A 32 -3.21 -0.83 2.03
CA PRO A 32 -3.87 0.10 2.94
C PRO A 32 -3.05 0.32 4.22
N LYS A 33 -2.92 1.57 4.64
CA LYS A 33 -2.21 1.93 5.88
C LYS A 33 -2.72 1.17 7.11
N LYS A 34 -4.03 0.97 7.19
CA LYS A 34 -4.67 0.16 8.23
C LYS A 34 -4.10 -1.26 8.27
N GLU A 35 -3.92 -1.89 7.10
CA GLU A 35 -3.37 -3.25 7.02
C GLU A 35 -1.91 -3.30 7.51
N LEU A 36 -1.07 -2.35 7.08
CA LEU A 36 0.31 -2.25 7.55
C LEU A 36 0.39 -2.03 9.06
N ARG A 37 -0.47 -1.16 9.59
CA ARG A 37 -0.60 -0.92 11.03
C ARG A 37 -0.96 -2.20 11.79
N CYS A 38 -1.91 -2.99 11.29
CA CYS A 38 -2.28 -4.26 11.91
C CYS A 38 -1.07 -5.19 12.06
N HIS A 39 -0.26 -5.34 11.01
CA HIS A 39 0.96 -6.14 11.08
C HIS A 39 1.97 -5.60 12.10
N LYS A 40 2.11 -4.27 12.20
CA LYS A 40 3.06 -3.62 13.12
C LYS A 40 2.68 -3.78 14.58
N ILE A 41 1.40 -3.56 14.92
CA ILE A 41 0.94 -3.49 16.31
C ILE A 41 0.42 -4.83 16.86
N TRP A 42 0.14 -5.83 16.03
CA TRP A 42 -0.35 -7.13 16.46
C TRP A 42 0.56 -7.84 17.47
N PRO A 43 1.90 -7.85 17.31
CA PRO A 43 2.80 -8.45 18.31
C PRO A 43 2.68 -7.82 19.69
N ASP A 44 2.42 -6.51 19.78
CA ASP A 44 2.22 -5.79 21.03
C ASP A 44 0.89 -6.16 21.67
N PHE A 45 -0.17 -6.26 20.88
CA PHE A 45 -1.46 -6.75 21.34
C PHE A 45 -1.38 -8.18 21.90
N CYS A 46 -0.60 -9.05 21.24
CA CYS A 46 -0.33 -10.41 21.76
C CYS A 46 0.50 -10.42 23.06
N ARG A 47 1.20 -9.35 23.40
CA ARG A 47 1.92 -9.18 24.67
C ARG A 47 1.06 -8.57 25.78
N GLY A 48 -0.22 -8.32 25.50
CA GLY A 48 -1.17 -7.75 26.46
C GLY A 48 -1.25 -6.21 26.42
N THR A 49 -0.60 -5.54 25.45
CA THR A 49 -0.76 -4.09 25.28
C THR A 49 -2.22 -3.77 24.94
N PRO A 50 -2.90 -2.90 25.70
CA PRO A 50 -4.25 -2.50 25.39
C PRO A 50 -4.32 -1.72 24.07
N MET A 51 -5.40 -1.93 23.31
CA MET A 51 -5.62 -1.25 22.03
C MET A 51 -7.00 -0.59 22.01
N PRO A 52 -7.12 0.65 21.49
CA PRO A 52 -8.40 1.33 21.38
C PRO A 52 -9.31 0.62 20.38
N LEU A 53 -10.63 0.78 20.58
CA LEU A 53 -11.67 0.15 19.76
C LEU A 53 -11.42 0.32 18.25
N LYS A 54 -10.97 1.50 17.82
CA LYS A 54 -10.64 1.77 16.41
C LYS A 54 -9.61 0.79 15.84
N GLN A 55 -8.55 0.47 16.58
CA GLN A 55 -7.52 -0.48 16.15
C GLN A 55 -8.04 -1.92 16.17
N ILE A 56 -8.90 -2.26 17.13
CA ILE A 56 -9.57 -3.57 17.17
C ILE A 56 -10.45 -3.74 15.93
N LYS A 57 -11.23 -2.73 15.53
CA LYS A 57 -12.01 -2.74 14.29
C LYS A 57 -11.12 -2.93 13.05
N ASP A 58 -9.95 -2.27 13.01
CA ASP A 58 -8.98 -2.45 11.93
C ASP A 58 -8.46 -3.91 11.87
N PHE A 59 -8.14 -4.54 13.01
CA PHE A 59 -7.78 -5.96 13.05
C PHE A 59 -8.88 -6.84 12.46
N TRP A 60 -10.13 -6.64 12.87
CA TRP A 60 -11.28 -7.44 12.42
C TRP A 60 -11.43 -7.45 10.91
N GLN A 61 -11.22 -6.31 10.28
CA GLN A 61 -11.30 -6.16 8.83
C GLN A 61 -10.38 -7.14 8.08
N TYR A 62 -9.21 -7.44 8.66
CA TYR A 62 -8.17 -8.26 8.03
C TYR A 62 -8.03 -9.66 8.62
N MET A 63 -8.54 -9.93 9.82
CA MET A 63 -8.48 -11.25 10.44
C MET A 63 -9.31 -12.29 9.71
N GLY A 64 -8.82 -13.53 9.69
CA GLY A 64 -9.51 -14.69 9.14
C GLY A 64 -10.40 -15.40 10.16
N SER A 65 -11.33 -16.20 9.66
CA SER A 65 -12.22 -17.05 10.48
C SER A 65 -11.49 -18.09 11.35
N LYS A 66 -10.20 -18.29 11.14
CA LYS A 66 -9.36 -19.17 11.97
C LYS A 66 -9.27 -18.69 13.41
N VAL A 67 -9.29 -17.37 13.64
CA VAL A 67 -9.10 -16.75 14.95
C VAL A 67 -10.34 -16.03 15.48
N ILE A 68 -11.27 -15.63 14.62
CA ILE A 68 -12.54 -15.03 15.01
C ILE A 68 -13.51 -16.15 15.41
N VAL A 69 -14.27 -15.96 16.50
CA VAL A 69 -15.32 -16.90 16.89
C VAL A 69 -16.50 -16.78 15.92
N HIS A 70 -17.10 -17.90 15.55
CA HIS A 70 -18.25 -17.91 14.64
C HIS A 70 -19.41 -17.06 15.18
N GLY A 71 -20.07 -16.30 14.30
CA GLY A 71 -21.16 -15.40 14.68
C GLY A 71 -20.71 -14.07 15.32
N ARG A 72 -19.40 -13.81 15.39
CA ARG A 72 -18.85 -12.52 15.84
C ARG A 72 -18.32 -11.75 14.62
N GLY A 73 -19.22 -11.15 13.88
CA GLY A 73 -18.89 -10.32 12.71
C GLY A 73 -18.73 -8.82 13.03
N GLU A 74 -18.54 -8.02 11.99
CA GLU A 74 -18.43 -6.55 12.11
C GLU A 74 -19.74 -5.94 12.64
N GLU A 75 -20.88 -6.57 12.44
CA GLU A 75 -22.21 -6.17 12.94
C GLU A 75 -22.30 -6.10 14.46
N THR A 76 -21.41 -6.80 15.17
CA THR A 76 -21.39 -6.75 16.65
C THR A 76 -20.67 -5.54 17.21
N PHE A 77 -20.01 -4.74 16.39
CA PHE A 77 -19.24 -3.57 16.85
C PHE A 77 -20.09 -2.41 17.37
N ASP A 78 -21.35 -2.32 16.98
CA ASP A 78 -22.24 -1.27 17.48
C ASP A 78 -22.57 -1.43 18.98
N GLU A 79 -22.38 -2.64 19.50
CA GLU A 79 -22.52 -2.96 20.93
C GLU A 79 -21.25 -2.66 21.76
N TRP A 80 -20.14 -2.32 21.09
CA TRP A 80 -18.86 -2.16 21.76
C TRP A 80 -18.67 -0.73 22.26
N VAL A 81 -18.34 -0.63 23.54
CA VAL A 81 -18.04 0.64 24.19
C VAL A 81 -16.68 1.16 23.69
N ASP A 82 -16.58 2.47 23.49
CA ASP A 82 -15.30 3.11 23.15
C ASP A 82 -14.36 3.10 24.36
N ARG A 83 -13.52 2.11 24.42
CA ARG A 83 -12.48 1.87 25.44
C ARG A 83 -11.32 1.11 24.85
N GLU A 84 -10.31 0.85 25.67
CA GLU A 84 -9.21 -0.03 25.32
C GLU A 84 -9.57 -1.50 25.59
N TYR A 85 -9.07 -2.38 24.75
CA TYR A 85 -9.27 -3.82 24.78
C TYR A 85 -7.94 -4.54 24.80
N THR A 86 -7.83 -5.57 25.61
CA THR A 86 -6.68 -6.50 25.63
C THR A 86 -7.03 -7.79 24.89
N LEU A 87 -6.02 -8.53 24.46
CA LEU A 87 -6.22 -9.83 23.84
C LEU A 87 -6.96 -10.79 24.78
N ASP A 88 -6.58 -10.82 26.06
CA ASP A 88 -7.21 -11.68 27.08
C ASP A 88 -8.68 -11.36 27.24
N TYR A 89 -9.04 -10.07 27.27
CA TYR A 89 -10.44 -9.65 27.27
C TYR A 89 -11.20 -10.20 26.07
N MET A 90 -10.60 -10.11 24.88
CA MET A 90 -11.22 -10.57 23.65
C MET A 90 -11.42 -12.08 23.61
N ILE A 91 -10.48 -12.84 24.18
CA ILE A 91 -10.57 -14.30 24.30
C ILE A 91 -11.61 -14.67 25.37
N TYR A 92 -11.56 -14.05 26.54
CA TYR A 92 -12.47 -14.31 27.66
C TYR A 92 -13.94 -14.10 27.25
N HIS A 93 -14.24 -13.03 26.55
CA HIS A 93 -15.59 -12.72 26.04
C HIS A 93 -15.93 -13.45 24.73
N LYS A 94 -15.10 -14.39 24.29
CA LYS A 94 -15.34 -15.23 23.11
C LYS A 94 -15.52 -14.42 21.80
N TYR A 95 -14.83 -13.30 21.67
CA TYR A 95 -14.70 -12.61 20.40
C TYR A 95 -13.59 -13.26 19.56
N LEU A 96 -12.47 -13.60 20.20
CA LEU A 96 -11.36 -14.32 19.59
C LEU A 96 -11.23 -15.72 20.18
N LYS A 97 -10.74 -16.65 19.36
CA LYS A 97 -10.40 -17.99 19.81
C LYS A 97 -9.09 -17.98 20.60
N GLU A 98 -8.89 -18.94 21.49
CA GLU A 98 -7.69 -19.07 22.32
C GLU A 98 -6.38 -19.14 21.52
N ASN A 99 -6.43 -19.65 20.29
CA ASN A 99 -5.26 -19.73 19.44
C ASN A 99 -4.85 -18.39 18.83
N ALA A 100 -5.66 -17.33 18.91
CA ALA A 100 -5.35 -16.03 18.34
C ALA A 100 -4.05 -15.44 18.90
N GLY A 101 -3.81 -15.58 20.20
CA GLY A 101 -2.59 -15.06 20.86
C GLY A 101 -1.33 -15.89 20.66
N LYS A 102 -1.44 -17.11 20.12
CA LYS A 102 -0.28 -17.98 19.87
C LYS A 102 0.53 -17.52 18.66
N GLU A 103 -0.13 -16.87 17.70
CA GLU A 103 0.47 -16.41 16.46
C GLU A 103 0.82 -14.93 16.54
N ARG A 104 2.09 -14.61 16.73
CA ARG A 104 2.57 -13.22 16.77
C ARG A 104 2.71 -12.59 15.39
N ASP A 105 2.78 -13.38 14.33
CA ASP A 105 2.78 -12.87 12.95
C ASP A 105 1.33 -12.71 12.46
N PHE A 106 0.90 -11.47 12.29
CA PHE A 106 -0.45 -11.15 11.80
C PHE A 106 -0.76 -11.81 10.45
N ALA A 107 0.27 -12.07 9.63
CA ALA A 107 0.10 -12.76 8.35
C ALA A 107 -0.52 -14.16 8.48
N LEU A 108 -0.30 -14.86 9.60
CA LEU A 108 -0.78 -16.23 9.82
C LEU A 108 -2.25 -16.29 10.26
N ILE A 109 -2.75 -15.19 10.85
CA ILE A 109 -4.13 -15.11 11.35
C ILE A 109 -5.07 -14.34 10.43
N ARG A 110 -4.56 -13.68 9.42
CA ARG A 110 -5.36 -12.89 8.50
C ARG A 110 -6.17 -13.74 7.51
N LYS A 111 -7.16 -13.11 6.87
CA LYS A 111 -7.87 -13.66 5.71
C LYS A 111 -6.85 -14.10 4.64
N LYS A 112 -7.16 -15.17 3.90
CA LYS A 112 -6.30 -15.67 2.82
C LYS A 112 -5.87 -14.53 1.89
N THR A 113 -4.59 -14.45 1.63
CA THR A 113 -4.01 -13.41 0.78
C THR A 113 -2.93 -14.01 -0.12
N ASP A 114 -2.65 -13.33 -1.21
CA ASP A 114 -1.57 -13.65 -2.13
C ASP A 114 -0.21 -13.66 -1.38
N PRO A 115 0.58 -14.73 -1.49
CA PRO A 115 1.91 -14.80 -0.88
C PRO A 115 2.84 -13.63 -1.26
N ASP A 116 2.82 -13.19 -2.52
CA ASP A 116 3.63 -12.07 -3.00
C ASP A 116 3.27 -10.77 -2.29
N ARG A 117 1.98 -10.59 -1.98
CA ARG A 117 1.52 -9.44 -1.19
C ARG A 117 2.08 -9.48 0.23
N LEU A 118 2.12 -10.64 0.87
CA LEU A 118 2.68 -10.78 2.23
C LEU A 118 4.19 -10.50 2.24
N ILE A 119 4.92 -11.01 1.26
CA ILE A 119 6.34 -10.72 1.10
C ILE A 119 6.57 -9.22 0.95
N TYR A 120 5.76 -8.55 0.16
CA TYR A 120 5.83 -7.10 -0.03
C TYR A 120 5.53 -6.33 1.26
N ILE A 121 4.46 -6.70 1.99
CA ILE A 121 4.14 -6.10 3.30
C ILE A 121 5.32 -6.21 4.26
N ARG A 122 5.92 -7.40 4.40
CA ARG A 122 7.08 -7.61 5.26
C ARG A 122 8.28 -6.72 4.86
N LYS A 123 8.52 -6.54 3.56
CA LYS A 123 9.59 -5.65 3.08
C LYS A 123 9.34 -4.19 3.45
N ILE A 124 8.11 -3.70 3.35
CA ILE A 124 7.75 -2.34 3.79
C ILE A 124 8.01 -2.18 5.28
N LEU A 125 7.52 -3.12 6.09
CA LEU A 125 7.67 -3.06 7.55
C LEU A 125 9.13 -3.08 7.99
N ASN A 126 9.97 -3.91 7.35
CA ASN A 126 11.39 -4.00 7.65
C ASN A 126 12.18 -2.74 7.28
N LYS A 127 11.68 -1.92 6.37
CA LYS A 127 12.27 -0.62 6.01
C LYS A 127 11.87 0.54 6.95
N GLY A 128 11.13 0.25 8.00
CA GLY A 128 10.66 1.27 8.93
C GLY A 128 9.39 1.94 8.42
N TYR A 129 8.29 1.19 8.42
CA TYR A 129 6.97 1.70 8.10
C TYR A 129 6.61 2.93 8.94
N ASP A 130 6.20 3.98 8.27
CA ASP A 130 5.67 5.22 8.82
C ASP A 130 4.18 5.37 8.48
N ASP A 131 3.38 5.83 9.44
CA ASP A 131 1.94 6.10 9.24
C ASP A 131 1.68 7.38 8.41
N GLY A 132 2.72 8.12 8.06
CA GLY A 132 2.65 9.31 7.24
C GLY A 132 2.12 9.08 5.83
N GLU A 133 2.05 10.14 5.02
CA GLU A 133 1.61 10.04 3.64
C GLU A 133 2.57 9.18 2.80
N VAL A 134 2.01 8.40 1.85
CA VAL A 134 2.82 7.65 0.89
C VAL A 134 3.60 8.62 0.02
N ARG A 135 4.93 8.55 0.11
CA ARG A 135 5.83 9.49 -0.56
C ARG A 135 5.97 9.22 -2.04
N VAL A 136 5.89 7.95 -2.46
CA VAL A 136 6.02 7.56 -3.86
C VAL A 136 4.65 7.47 -4.51
N LYS A 137 4.39 8.33 -5.49
CA LYS A 137 3.16 8.34 -6.28
C LYS A 137 3.46 7.89 -7.70
N TYR A 138 2.59 7.05 -8.23
CA TYR A 138 2.68 6.50 -9.57
C TYR A 138 1.43 6.88 -10.36
N ALA A 139 1.61 7.30 -11.60
CA ALA A 139 0.50 7.66 -12.47
C ALA A 139 0.89 7.63 -13.95
N ASN A 140 -0.09 7.65 -14.83
CA ASN A 140 0.14 8.00 -16.22
C ASN A 140 0.20 9.53 -16.40
N ILE A 141 0.77 9.98 -17.49
CA ILE A 141 1.00 11.41 -17.78
C ILE A 141 -0.32 12.20 -17.83
N HIS A 142 -1.39 11.61 -18.33
CA HIS A 142 -2.70 12.27 -18.42
C HIS A 142 -3.32 12.54 -17.04
N THR A 143 -3.15 11.61 -16.11
CA THR A 143 -3.68 11.72 -14.73
C THR A 143 -2.99 12.84 -13.93
N VAL A 144 -1.73 13.17 -14.26
CA VAL A 144 -0.96 14.19 -13.53
C VAL A 144 -1.05 15.59 -14.16
N LYS A 145 -1.86 15.76 -15.21
CA LYS A 145 -2.07 17.09 -15.80
C LYS A 145 -2.62 18.06 -14.74
N GLY A 146 -1.95 19.21 -14.59
CA GLY A 146 -2.32 20.23 -13.58
C GLY A 146 -1.76 19.99 -12.18
N LEU A 147 -1.14 18.83 -11.90
CA LEU A 147 -0.48 18.56 -10.63
C LEU A 147 0.99 18.90 -10.68
N THR A 148 1.59 19.18 -9.52
CA THR A 148 3.02 19.45 -9.36
C THR A 148 3.57 18.54 -8.25
N PHE A 149 4.77 18.01 -8.42
CA PHE A 149 5.45 17.14 -7.48
C PHE A 149 6.85 17.67 -7.20
N ASP A 150 7.39 17.39 -6.03
CA ASP A 150 8.74 17.84 -5.69
C ASP A 150 9.77 17.24 -6.65
N ASN A 151 9.71 15.94 -6.86
CA ASN A 151 10.61 15.21 -7.75
C ASN A 151 9.80 14.30 -8.67
N VAL A 152 10.23 14.17 -9.92
CA VAL A 152 9.54 13.36 -10.94
C VAL A 152 10.51 12.42 -11.62
N VAL A 153 10.10 11.17 -11.79
CA VAL A 153 10.76 10.19 -12.64
C VAL A 153 9.83 9.84 -13.79
N VAL A 154 10.26 10.11 -15.01
CA VAL A 154 9.49 9.88 -16.23
C VAL A 154 9.95 8.60 -16.91
N ASP A 155 9.06 7.61 -17.01
CA ASP A 155 9.31 6.39 -17.77
C ASP A 155 8.85 6.57 -19.23
N LEU A 156 9.79 6.67 -20.13
CA LEU A 156 9.56 6.79 -21.57
C LEU A 156 9.62 5.45 -22.32
N THR A 157 9.82 4.35 -21.63
CA THR A 157 9.99 3.04 -22.28
C THR A 157 8.71 2.56 -22.98
N ALA A 158 7.54 3.03 -22.53
CA ALA A 158 6.23 2.66 -23.06
C ALA A 158 5.70 3.56 -24.20
N THR A 159 6.41 4.64 -24.56
CA THR A 159 5.89 5.66 -25.52
C THR A 159 6.19 5.33 -26.99
N ARG A 160 6.55 4.11 -27.33
CA ARG A 160 7.08 3.73 -28.65
C ARG A 160 6.08 3.80 -29.82
N GLN A 161 4.78 3.87 -29.55
CA GLN A 161 3.73 3.80 -30.59
C GLN A 161 3.14 5.16 -30.97
N GLU A 162 3.56 6.23 -30.33
CA GLU A 162 3.05 7.56 -30.59
C GLU A 162 3.88 8.29 -31.65
N ASP A 163 3.23 9.18 -32.42
CA ASP A 163 3.93 10.05 -33.32
C ASP A 163 4.89 11.01 -32.57
N TYR A 164 5.86 11.55 -33.28
CA TYR A 164 6.92 12.39 -32.71
C TYR A 164 6.37 13.61 -31.93
N PHE A 165 5.36 14.30 -32.47
CA PHE A 165 4.80 15.51 -31.84
C PHE A 165 4.02 15.15 -30.56
N THR A 166 3.26 14.05 -30.58
CA THR A 166 2.58 13.54 -29.41
C THR A 166 3.59 13.14 -28.33
N GLN A 167 4.68 12.48 -28.68
CA GLN A 167 5.75 12.17 -27.73
C GLN A 167 6.39 13.43 -27.12
N LEU A 168 6.63 14.46 -27.90
CA LEU A 168 7.17 15.74 -27.40
C LEU A 168 6.20 16.41 -26.41
N ARG A 169 4.90 16.45 -26.73
CA ARG A 169 3.87 17.01 -25.85
C ARG A 169 3.80 16.24 -24.54
N LEU A 170 3.80 14.91 -24.57
CA LEU A 170 3.79 14.07 -23.38
C LEU A 170 5.04 14.30 -22.52
N LYS A 171 6.22 14.38 -23.14
CA LYS A 171 7.47 14.71 -22.45
C LYS A 171 7.40 16.07 -21.78
N TYR A 172 6.94 17.10 -22.50
CA TYR A 172 6.77 18.44 -21.95
C TYR A 172 5.84 18.44 -20.72
N VAL A 173 4.67 17.80 -20.83
CA VAL A 173 3.74 17.67 -19.70
C VAL A 173 4.40 16.98 -18.53
N ALA A 174 5.12 15.89 -18.76
CA ALA A 174 5.78 15.13 -17.69
C ALA A 174 6.88 15.94 -17.00
N TYR A 175 7.77 16.56 -17.76
CA TYR A 175 8.89 17.35 -17.23
C TYR A 175 8.42 18.60 -16.48
N SER A 176 7.35 19.25 -16.96
CA SER A 176 6.79 20.42 -16.31
C SER A 176 6.06 20.10 -14.98
N ARG A 177 6.04 18.85 -14.54
CA ARG A 177 5.44 18.43 -13.25
C ARG A 177 6.43 18.41 -12.09
N GLY A 178 7.74 18.35 -12.36
CA GLY A 178 8.76 18.40 -11.32
C GLY A 178 9.03 19.83 -10.87
N LYS A 179 9.04 20.05 -9.54
CA LYS A 179 9.38 21.33 -8.93
C LYS A 179 10.89 21.49 -8.76
N PHE A 180 11.57 20.43 -8.34
CA PHE A 180 13.01 20.44 -8.08
C PHE A 180 13.77 19.60 -9.12
N ASP A 181 13.54 18.30 -9.15
CA ASP A 181 14.27 17.38 -10.01
C ASP A 181 13.34 16.57 -10.92
N CYS A 182 13.86 16.30 -12.12
CA CYS A 182 13.20 15.42 -13.07
C CYS A 182 14.21 14.47 -13.70
N TRP A 183 13.99 13.16 -13.52
CA TRP A 183 14.81 12.10 -14.11
C TRP A 183 14.03 11.38 -15.19
N THR A 184 14.73 10.87 -16.18
CA THR A 184 14.15 10.12 -17.29
C THR A 184 14.70 8.71 -17.33
N ILE A 185 13.81 7.74 -17.46
CA ILE A 185 14.15 6.37 -17.79
C ILE A 185 13.82 6.18 -19.27
N ALA A 186 14.85 5.93 -20.10
CA ALA A 186 14.70 5.64 -21.51
C ALA A 186 15.33 4.28 -21.83
N SER A 187 14.72 3.52 -22.75
CA SER A 187 15.41 2.36 -23.34
C SER A 187 16.53 2.86 -24.23
N GLN A 188 17.70 2.24 -24.20
CA GLN A 188 18.80 2.52 -25.13
C GLN A 188 18.30 2.34 -26.57
N GLY A 189 18.06 3.41 -27.26
CA GLY A 189 17.60 3.40 -28.66
C GLY A 189 17.03 4.74 -29.09
N LYS A 190 17.86 5.52 -29.72
CA LYS A 190 17.67 6.63 -30.66
C LYS A 190 17.36 8.05 -30.15
N TYR A 191 16.84 8.34 -28.97
CA TYR A 191 16.63 9.74 -28.57
C TYR A 191 16.85 9.97 -27.10
N THR A 192 18.08 10.19 -26.67
CA THR A 192 18.41 10.81 -25.38
C THR A 192 18.38 12.32 -25.54
N LEU A 193 17.30 12.98 -25.17
CA LEU A 193 17.38 14.40 -24.82
C LEU A 193 17.79 14.48 -23.34
N GLY A 194 19.08 14.73 -23.13
CA GLY A 194 19.59 15.15 -21.83
C GLY A 194 18.99 16.52 -21.52
N VAL A 195 18.19 16.57 -20.46
CA VAL A 195 17.86 17.85 -19.82
C VAL A 195 18.79 17.92 -18.61
N ARG A 196 19.70 18.91 -18.62
CA ARG A 196 20.44 19.39 -17.46
C ARG A 196 19.57 20.36 -16.71
#